data_49e81252b70268914596cb5a62e04dd8
#
_entry.id   49e81252b70268914596cb5a62e04dd8
#
_cell.length_a   1.000
_cell.length_b   1.000
_cell.length_c   1.000
_cell.angle_alpha   90.00
_cell.angle_beta   90.00
_cell.angle_gamma   90.00
#
_symmetry.space_group_name_H-M   'P 1'
#
loop_
_entity.id
_entity.type
_entity.pdbx_description
1 polymer ?
#
loop_
_entity_poly.entity_id
_entity_poly.type
_entity_poly.pdbx_seq_one_letter_code
_entity_poly.pdbx_strand_id
1 'polypeptide(L)'
;MPPILQKLKNPSIKITDREIILKDAIISGVKHDIKIPRNEEGRIILKYPHKKYEEYNNLSAWNIFRIHMLEKNIVSYLKSMDDYGLLDLIPAYRKSPLEIYCQSEKSIETDFKAFIRLKKDFIEQTKRLTDESYIKKIMELAQDDQEALAFMEQTFKDLEALITEYENSRNDISKKIDKSMCIIGVCATGTTDTGINLYEESYPNAGIHATLSNMILSQDFIDDCPWWISLLISMAASMTYIFAIKNKSTVKQLLSGVIMLALLTSVLWAFFLITKIYPGTAVPFTSLSLTFISSAAMGYITESKEKKFITGAFSQCLSKNVVSDIIANPSNLKLGGISREMTAIFTDIQGFSTFSELLNPSQLVELLNFYLTKMSDIIMEERGTIDKYEGDAIIAFMGAPLEMPDHAQRACRSAIKMKRAEKLMNHQIQEISKHPRDEKMKPELYQAFRILTENKKSIYTRIGINSGDMVAGFMGSDKKKNYTMMGNNVNLASRLEGVNKQYQTGGILISEKTRKLIGSDFVVRTLDTVRVVGITKPIRLYELLDESANATPDLLRQTAKWEQAMKFFEDREYKKAQEMFLTLTRESPSDNVAKFYEKRSNLMMEKPFPQDWDGVFNLTEK
;
A
#
# COMPACT_ATOMS: atom_id res chain seq x y z
N MET A 1 29.55 -43.24 14.09
CA MET A 1 29.59 -43.26 15.60
C MET A 1 30.72 -44.10 16.20
N PRO A 2 30.97 -45.40 15.89
CA PRO A 2 31.99 -46.19 16.60
C PRO A 2 33.40 -45.56 16.69
N PRO A 3 33.98 -45.02 15.60
CA PRO A 3 35.34 -44.40 15.69
C PRO A 3 35.38 -43.15 16.59
N ILE A 4 34.30 -42.36 16.59
CA ILE A 4 34.22 -41.19 17.50
C ILE A 4 34.10 -41.63 18.92
N LEU A 5 33.31 -42.65 19.22
CA LEU A 5 33.17 -43.19 20.57
C LEU A 5 34.49 -43.72 21.09
N GLN A 6 35.30 -44.39 20.23
CA GLN A 6 36.65 -44.79 20.59
C GLN A 6 37.57 -43.60 20.89
N LYS A 7 37.52 -42.54 20.07
CA LYS A 7 38.30 -41.33 20.32
C LYS A 7 37.89 -40.63 21.62
N LEU A 8 36.62 -40.73 21.99
CA LEU A 8 36.06 -40.22 23.24
C LEU A 8 36.18 -41.22 24.42
N LYS A 9 36.95 -42.32 24.25
CA LYS A 9 37.15 -43.40 25.21
C LYS A 9 35.85 -44.11 25.64
N ASN A 10 34.98 -44.38 24.67
CA ASN A 10 33.72 -45.15 24.83
C ASN A 10 32.80 -44.58 25.93
N PRO A 11 32.30 -43.36 25.78
CA PRO A 11 31.34 -42.78 26.72
C PRO A 11 30.03 -43.58 26.77
N SER A 12 29.33 -43.55 27.88
CA SER A 12 27.99 -44.12 27.95
C SER A 12 26.99 -43.22 27.21
N ILE A 13 26.10 -43.83 26.44
CA ILE A 13 25.10 -43.09 25.61
C ILE A 13 23.76 -43.11 26.33
N LYS A 14 23.21 -41.90 26.59
CA LYS A 14 21.84 -41.72 27.04
C LYS A 14 21.07 -40.95 25.97
N ILE A 15 19.96 -41.51 25.52
CA ILE A 15 19.09 -40.88 24.52
C ILE A 15 17.82 -40.40 25.21
N THR A 16 17.48 -39.14 25.02
CA THR A 16 16.22 -38.50 25.45
C THR A 16 15.47 -37.96 24.22
N ASP A 17 14.29 -37.49 24.38
CA ASP A 17 13.49 -36.97 23.25
C ASP A 17 14.14 -35.77 22.55
N ARG A 18 14.92 -34.95 23.26
CA ARG A 18 15.55 -33.72 22.76
C ARG A 18 17.05 -33.75 22.62
N GLU A 19 17.75 -34.72 23.23
CA GLU A 19 19.20 -34.77 23.19
C GLU A 19 19.75 -36.19 23.25
N ILE A 20 20.90 -36.39 22.64
CA ILE A 20 21.74 -37.54 22.83
C ILE A 20 22.91 -37.13 23.74
N ILE A 21 23.04 -37.73 24.91
CA ILE A 21 24.08 -37.38 25.87
C ILE A 21 25.18 -38.46 25.83
N LEU A 22 26.39 -38.05 25.50
CA LEU A 22 27.59 -38.90 25.63
C LEU A 22 28.23 -38.59 26.99
N LYS A 23 27.93 -39.44 27.99
CA LYS A 23 28.43 -39.25 29.36
C LYS A 23 29.87 -39.70 29.50
N ASP A 24 30.65 -38.97 30.32
CA ASP A 24 32.03 -39.24 30.59
C ASP A 24 32.92 -39.28 29.34
N ALA A 25 32.57 -38.56 28.30
CA ALA A 25 33.38 -38.42 27.09
C ALA A 25 34.69 -37.70 27.42
N ILE A 26 35.82 -38.24 26.95
CA ILE A 26 37.13 -37.63 27.21
C ILE A 26 37.60 -36.87 25.98
N ILE A 27 37.67 -35.55 26.12
CA ILE A 27 38.22 -34.63 25.09
C ILE A 27 39.51 -34.01 25.69
N SER A 28 40.62 -34.14 24.98
CA SER A 28 41.91 -33.56 25.41
C SER A 28 42.33 -33.97 26.86
N GLY A 29 41.91 -35.16 27.28
CA GLY A 29 42.24 -35.69 28.62
C GLY A 29 41.27 -35.30 29.74
N VAL A 30 40.26 -34.47 29.45
CA VAL A 30 39.26 -34.03 30.44
C VAL A 30 37.92 -34.74 30.14
N LYS A 31 37.26 -35.16 31.21
CA LYS A 31 35.91 -35.76 31.11
C LYS A 31 34.85 -34.68 30.95
N HIS A 32 33.97 -34.87 29.96
CA HIS A 32 32.82 -33.99 29.68
C HIS A 32 31.60 -34.82 29.28
N ASP A 33 30.42 -34.32 29.64
CA ASP A 33 29.16 -34.80 29.06
C ASP A 33 28.88 -34.00 27.81
N ILE A 34 28.87 -34.64 26.63
CA ILE A 34 28.57 -33.99 25.37
C ILE A 34 27.08 -34.15 25.11
N LYS A 35 26.34 -33.04 25.02
CA LYS A 35 24.93 -32.97 24.68
C LYS A 35 24.77 -32.65 23.21
N ILE A 36 24.17 -33.55 22.45
CA ILE A 36 23.86 -33.39 21.03
C ILE A 36 22.40 -33.11 20.92
N PRO A 37 21.97 -31.88 20.61
CA PRO A 37 20.56 -31.53 20.49
C PRO A 37 19.91 -32.23 19.29
N ARG A 38 18.66 -32.64 19.44
CA ARG A 38 17.83 -33.18 18.36
C ARG A 38 16.39 -32.71 18.50
N ASN A 39 15.72 -32.57 17.37
CA ASN A 39 14.30 -32.24 17.38
C ASN A 39 13.41 -33.44 17.76
N GLU A 40 12.10 -33.22 17.87
CA GLU A 40 11.10 -34.24 18.24
C GLU A 40 11.08 -35.44 17.27
N GLU A 41 11.51 -35.26 16.02
CA GLU A 41 11.66 -36.32 15.01
C GLU A 41 13.00 -37.06 15.11
N GLY A 42 13.84 -36.69 16.05
CA GLY A 42 15.18 -37.28 16.25
C GLY A 42 16.26 -36.75 15.30
N ARG A 43 15.99 -35.69 14.54
CA ARG A 43 16.93 -35.08 13.59
C ARG A 43 17.85 -34.12 14.29
N ILE A 44 19.10 -34.02 13.79
CA ILE A 44 20.13 -33.08 14.24
C ILE A 44 20.33 -32.02 13.17
N ILE A 45 20.38 -30.74 13.57
CA ILE A 45 20.67 -29.65 12.63
C ILE A 45 22.18 -29.67 12.37
N LEU A 46 22.57 -29.89 11.11
CA LEU A 46 23.95 -29.91 10.70
C LEU A 46 24.47 -28.50 10.45
N LYS A 47 25.56 -28.14 11.10
CA LYS A 47 26.28 -26.91 10.86
C LYS A 47 27.39 -27.17 9.85
N TYR A 48 27.07 -26.99 8.57
CA TYR A 48 28.06 -27.14 7.51
C TYR A 48 29.12 -26.04 7.63
N PRO A 49 30.40 -26.37 7.45
CA PRO A 49 31.45 -25.38 7.34
C PRO A 49 31.29 -24.56 6.06
N HIS A 50 31.69 -23.27 6.10
CA HIS A 50 31.59 -22.32 4.98
C HIS A 50 32.64 -22.57 3.89
N LYS A 51 32.78 -23.82 3.42
CA LYS A 51 33.71 -24.20 2.36
C LYS A 51 33.17 -25.42 1.59
N LYS A 52 33.61 -25.54 0.34
CA LYS A 52 33.27 -26.68 -0.51
C LYS A 52 33.93 -27.94 -0.05
N TYR A 53 33.38 -29.10 -0.42
CA TYR A 53 33.96 -30.42 -0.07
C TYR A 53 35.38 -30.58 -0.57
N GLU A 54 35.71 -30.06 -1.76
CA GLU A 54 37.05 -30.11 -2.34
C GLU A 54 38.11 -29.34 -1.54
N GLU A 55 37.73 -28.37 -0.73
CA GLU A 55 38.61 -27.56 0.09
C GLU A 55 39.01 -28.26 1.41
N TYR A 56 38.45 -29.44 1.69
CA TYR A 56 38.86 -30.28 2.80
C TYR A 56 40.08 -31.12 2.46
N ASN A 57 40.73 -31.65 3.48
CA ASN A 57 41.85 -32.56 3.35
C ASN A 57 41.36 -33.91 2.81
N ASN A 58 41.14 -33.97 1.49
CA ASN A 58 40.69 -35.16 0.79
C ASN A 58 41.90 -36.01 0.41
N LEU A 59 41.84 -37.30 0.67
CA LEU A 59 42.82 -38.27 0.23
C LEU A 59 42.15 -39.22 -0.75
N SER A 60 42.59 -39.19 -2.01
CA SER A 60 42.08 -40.14 -3.00
C SER A 60 42.45 -41.58 -2.61
N ALA A 61 41.49 -42.50 -2.71
CA ALA A 61 41.71 -43.93 -2.56
C ALA A 61 42.84 -44.45 -3.48
N TRP A 62 43.07 -43.77 -4.64
CA TRP A 62 44.17 -44.05 -5.54
C TRP A 62 45.53 -43.98 -4.84
N ASN A 63 45.76 -43.07 -3.94
CA ASN A 63 47.02 -42.96 -3.20
C ASN A 63 47.29 -44.18 -2.33
N ILE A 64 46.24 -44.74 -1.71
CA ILE A 64 46.33 -45.98 -0.91
C ILE A 64 46.56 -47.17 -1.83
N PHE A 65 45.80 -47.23 -2.96
CA PHE A 65 45.96 -48.27 -3.93
C PHE A 65 47.35 -48.27 -4.56
N ARG A 66 47.92 -47.09 -4.84
CA ARG A 66 49.29 -46.94 -5.37
C ARG A 66 50.33 -47.58 -4.41
N ILE A 67 50.21 -47.37 -3.10
CA ILE A 67 51.09 -48.02 -2.11
C ILE A 67 50.99 -49.54 -2.21
N HIS A 68 49.77 -50.07 -2.33
CA HIS A 68 49.56 -51.49 -2.49
C HIS A 68 50.16 -52.02 -3.81
N MET A 69 50.02 -51.29 -4.90
CA MET A 69 50.64 -51.65 -6.19
C MET A 69 52.17 -51.63 -6.13
N LEU A 70 52.74 -50.61 -5.47
CA LEU A 70 54.19 -50.53 -5.25
C LEU A 70 54.69 -51.71 -4.40
N GLU A 71 53.95 -52.08 -3.36
CA GLU A 71 54.28 -53.28 -2.58
C GLU A 71 54.23 -54.57 -3.41
N LYS A 72 53.19 -54.72 -4.27
CA LYS A 72 53.07 -55.84 -5.19
C LYS A 72 54.21 -55.90 -6.18
N ASN A 73 54.63 -54.75 -6.67
CA ASN A 73 55.78 -54.67 -7.60
C ASN A 73 57.08 -55.07 -6.86
N ILE A 74 57.32 -54.61 -5.64
CA ILE A 74 58.45 -55.04 -4.81
C ILE A 74 58.45 -56.57 -4.66
N VAL A 75 57.29 -57.15 -4.34
CA VAL A 75 57.15 -58.59 -4.18
C VAL A 75 57.45 -59.34 -5.49
N SER A 76 57.02 -58.79 -6.63
CA SER A 76 57.32 -59.37 -7.96
C SER A 76 58.81 -59.37 -8.27
N TYR A 77 59.49 -58.24 -7.99
CA TYR A 77 60.95 -58.17 -8.11
C TYR A 77 61.68 -59.17 -7.18
N LEU A 78 61.25 -59.27 -5.92
CA LEU A 78 61.82 -60.25 -4.98
C LEU A 78 61.61 -61.71 -5.44
N LYS A 79 60.46 -62.02 -6.08
CA LYS A 79 60.23 -63.36 -6.66
C LYS A 79 61.17 -63.62 -7.82
N SER A 80 61.35 -62.65 -8.71
CA SER A 80 62.34 -62.81 -9.77
C SER A 80 63.74 -63.01 -9.22
N MET A 81 64.12 -62.30 -8.16
CA MET A 81 65.40 -62.50 -7.49
C MET A 81 65.53 -63.91 -6.84
N ASP A 82 64.47 -64.44 -6.29
CA ASP A 82 64.37 -65.79 -5.75
C ASP A 82 64.54 -66.87 -6.81
N ASP A 83 63.82 -66.70 -7.96
CA ASP A 83 63.90 -67.57 -9.11
C ASP A 83 65.30 -67.67 -9.70
N TYR A 84 66.13 -66.62 -9.54
CA TYR A 84 67.53 -66.58 -9.91
C TYR A 84 68.48 -67.03 -8.80
N GLY A 85 67.96 -67.52 -7.62
CA GLY A 85 68.71 -67.97 -6.48
C GLY A 85 69.45 -66.85 -5.70
N LEU A 86 69.13 -65.57 -5.98
CA LEU A 86 69.78 -64.44 -5.31
C LEU A 86 69.39 -64.31 -3.83
N LEU A 87 68.22 -64.78 -3.45
CA LEU A 87 67.76 -64.77 -2.06
C LEU A 87 68.37 -65.92 -1.23
N ASP A 88 68.87 -66.97 -1.83
CA ASP A 88 69.55 -68.07 -1.17
C ASP A 88 70.90 -67.65 -0.52
N LEU A 89 71.39 -66.53 -0.96
CA LEU A 89 72.64 -65.95 -0.42
C LEU A 89 72.40 -65.18 0.89
N ILE A 90 71.12 -65.07 1.32
CA ILE A 90 70.79 -64.51 2.65
C ILE A 90 71.23 -65.55 3.76
N PRO A 91 71.96 -65.12 4.79
CA PRO A 91 72.36 -66.03 5.83
C PRO A 91 71.20 -66.82 6.44
N ALA A 92 71.34 -68.16 6.59
CA ALA A 92 70.26 -69.09 7.04
C ALA A 92 69.57 -68.74 8.36
N TYR A 93 70.17 -67.88 9.17
CA TYR A 93 69.59 -67.41 10.44
C TYR A 93 68.60 -66.21 10.23
N ARG A 94 68.41 -65.71 9.01
CA ARG A 94 67.49 -64.62 8.69
C ARG A 94 66.39 -65.16 7.74
N LYS A 95 65.15 -64.78 8.04
CA LYS A 95 64.04 -65.08 7.15
C LYS A 95 64.14 -64.24 5.86
N SER A 96 63.82 -64.86 4.73
CA SER A 96 63.73 -64.16 3.49
C SER A 96 62.59 -63.07 3.54
N PRO A 97 62.77 -61.90 2.88
CA PRO A 97 61.72 -60.92 2.76
C PRO A 97 60.38 -61.50 2.20
N LEU A 98 60.42 -62.45 1.28
CA LEU A 98 59.27 -63.14 0.76
C LEU A 98 58.52 -63.99 1.80
N GLU A 99 59.31 -64.71 2.63
CA GLU A 99 58.72 -65.49 3.74
C GLU A 99 58.01 -64.57 4.76
N ILE A 100 58.61 -63.40 5.09
CA ILE A 100 58.04 -62.41 5.97
C ILE A 100 56.76 -61.83 5.37
N TYR A 101 56.79 -61.53 4.08
CA TYR A 101 55.59 -61.09 3.35
C TYR A 101 54.48 -62.13 3.38
N CYS A 102 54.75 -63.38 3.08
CA CYS A 102 53.77 -64.48 3.11
C CYS A 102 53.22 -64.68 4.55
N GLN A 103 54.04 -64.54 5.58
CA GLN A 103 53.60 -64.58 6.96
C GLN A 103 52.72 -63.39 7.32
N SER A 104 53.02 -62.17 6.81
CA SER A 104 52.21 -60.99 7.03
C SER A 104 50.82 -61.16 6.41
N GLU A 105 50.70 -61.63 5.20
CA GLU A 105 49.39 -61.87 4.55
C GLU A 105 48.53 -62.89 5.30
N LYS A 106 49.11 -63.93 5.86
CA LYS A 106 48.41 -64.92 6.70
C LYS A 106 47.94 -64.37 8.02
N SER A 107 48.59 -63.34 8.54
CA SER A 107 48.27 -62.73 9.86
C SER A 107 47.21 -61.61 9.75
N ILE A 108 46.84 -61.14 8.60
CA ILE A 108 45.91 -59.99 8.42
C ILE A 108 44.54 -60.25 9.08
N GLU A 109 44.03 -61.46 9.00
CA GLU A 109 42.70 -61.82 9.56
C GLU A 109 42.79 -62.29 11.03
N THR A 110 43.95 -62.74 11.49
CA THR A 110 44.12 -63.39 12.80
C THR A 110 44.75 -62.50 13.85
N ASP A 111 45.77 -61.72 13.50
CA ASP A 111 46.45 -60.80 14.40
C ASP A 111 46.96 -59.54 13.63
N PHE A 112 46.12 -58.50 13.64
CA PHE A 112 46.43 -57.23 12.98
C PHE A 112 47.71 -56.55 13.50
N LYS A 113 48.08 -56.74 14.78
CA LYS A 113 49.33 -56.19 15.31
C LYS A 113 50.53 -56.93 14.76
N ALA A 114 50.46 -58.26 14.65
CA ALA A 114 51.49 -59.07 14.02
C ALA A 114 51.63 -58.68 12.53
N PHE A 115 50.51 -58.50 11.82
CA PHE A 115 50.48 -58.03 10.43
C PHE A 115 51.27 -56.70 10.26
N ILE A 116 50.96 -55.69 11.03
CA ILE A 116 51.67 -54.40 10.96
C ILE A 116 53.16 -54.56 11.20
N ARG A 117 53.56 -55.36 12.25
CA ARG A 117 54.96 -55.60 12.55
C ARG A 117 55.68 -56.33 11.40
N LEU A 118 55.06 -57.37 10.86
CA LEU A 118 55.63 -58.15 9.76
C LEU A 118 55.76 -57.35 8.50
N LYS A 119 54.78 -56.46 8.18
CA LYS A 119 54.89 -55.55 7.03
C LYS A 119 56.04 -54.55 7.18
N LYS A 120 56.29 -54.06 8.40
CA LYS A 120 57.45 -53.21 8.68
C LYS A 120 58.74 -53.98 8.51
N ASP A 121 58.83 -55.19 9.11
CA ASP A 121 59.95 -56.06 8.99
C ASP A 121 60.23 -56.44 7.53
N PHE A 122 59.21 -56.70 6.75
CA PHE A 122 59.33 -56.99 5.33
C PHE A 122 60.02 -55.85 4.53
N ILE A 123 59.59 -54.64 4.71
CA ILE A 123 60.21 -53.46 4.02
C ILE A 123 61.65 -53.26 4.54
N GLU A 124 61.91 -53.43 5.85
CA GLU A 124 63.22 -53.25 6.41
C GLU A 124 64.21 -54.32 5.93
N GLN A 125 63.80 -55.57 5.85
CA GLN A 125 64.65 -56.63 5.32
C GLN A 125 64.84 -56.45 3.77
N THR A 126 63.83 -56.04 3.01
CA THR A 126 63.96 -55.74 1.59
C THR A 126 64.96 -54.60 1.37
N LYS A 127 64.91 -53.56 2.15
CA LYS A 127 65.87 -52.43 2.10
C LYS A 127 67.32 -52.83 2.36
N ARG A 128 67.49 -53.81 3.21
CA ARG A 128 68.90 -54.35 3.44
C ARG A 128 69.44 -55.05 2.22
N LEU A 129 68.63 -55.54 1.26
CA LEU A 129 69.12 -56.14 0.06
C LEU A 129 69.66 -55.06 -0.91
N THR A 130 69.27 -53.80 -0.78
CA THR A 130 69.79 -52.68 -1.58
C THR A 130 71.00 -51.97 -0.89
N ASP A 131 71.50 -52.46 0.24
CA ASP A 131 72.69 -51.90 0.86
C ASP A 131 73.95 -52.21 0.01
N GLU A 132 74.73 -51.18 -0.22
CA GLU A 132 75.96 -51.29 -1.02
C GLU A 132 76.86 -52.50 -0.61
N SER A 133 76.98 -52.84 0.68
CA SER A 133 77.75 -53.98 1.19
C SER A 133 77.17 -55.33 0.74
N TYR A 134 75.84 -55.41 0.60
CA TYR A 134 75.16 -56.64 0.12
C TYR A 134 75.26 -56.78 -1.40
N ILE A 135 75.03 -55.73 -2.13
CA ILE A 135 75.16 -55.66 -3.59
C ILE A 135 76.56 -56.03 -4.01
N LYS A 136 77.59 -55.44 -3.38
CA LYS A 136 78.99 -55.74 -3.65
C LYS A 136 79.35 -57.22 -3.43
N LYS A 137 78.87 -57.84 -2.39
CA LYS A 137 79.10 -59.26 -2.09
C LYS A 137 78.43 -60.16 -3.15
N ILE A 138 77.28 -59.84 -3.66
CA ILE A 138 76.59 -60.59 -4.71
C ILE A 138 77.28 -60.40 -6.05
N MET A 139 77.72 -59.20 -6.37
CA MET A 139 78.44 -58.90 -7.59
C MET A 139 79.85 -59.59 -7.65
N GLU A 140 80.52 -59.76 -6.44
CA GLU A 140 81.75 -60.52 -6.32
C GLU A 140 81.52 -62.00 -6.65
N LEU A 141 80.35 -62.58 -6.43
CA LEU A 141 80.06 -63.99 -6.75
C LEU A 141 79.70 -64.24 -8.18
N ALA A 142 79.35 -63.19 -8.97
CA ALA A 142 78.90 -63.24 -10.38
C ALA A 142 80.02 -62.70 -11.32
N GLN A 143 81.26 -62.56 -10.90
CA GLN A 143 82.38 -61.88 -11.65
C GLN A 143 82.70 -62.41 -13.04
N ASP A 144 82.26 -63.61 -13.38
CA ASP A 144 82.55 -64.23 -14.66
C ASP A 144 81.46 -64.08 -15.76
N ASP A 145 80.34 -63.48 -15.36
CA ASP A 145 79.19 -63.31 -16.28
C ASP A 145 78.77 -61.83 -16.41
N GLN A 146 79.14 -61.12 -17.47
CA GLN A 146 78.90 -59.70 -17.64
C GLN A 146 77.40 -59.39 -17.89
N GLU A 147 76.64 -60.30 -18.52
CA GLU A 147 75.15 -60.10 -18.74
C GLU A 147 74.40 -60.27 -17.40
N ALA A 148 74.78 -61.25 -16.62
CA ALA A 148 74.26 -61.45 -15.27
C ALA A 148 74.51 -60.24 -14.37
N LEU A 149 75.76 -59.71 -14.39
CA LEU A 149 76.13 -58.52 -13.64
C LEU A 149 75.30 -57.28 -14.01
N ALA A 150 75.08 -56.99 -15.31
CA ALA A 150 74.27 -55.87 -15.79
C ALA A 150 72.77 -56.02 -15.38
N PHE A 151 72.29 -57.24 -15.50
CA PHE A 151 70.90 -57.53 -15.04
C PHE A 151 70.71 -57.34 -13.54
N MET A 152 71.66 -57.84 -12.72
CA MET A 152 71.62 -57.68 -11.27
C MET A 152 71.71 -56.20 -10.86
N GLU A 153 72.61 -55.42 -11.48
CA GLU A 153 72.76 -53.99 -11.17
C GLU A 153 71.49 -53.24 -11.48
N GLN A 154 70.85 -53.51 -12.61
CA GLN A 154 69.59 -52.90 -12.98
C GLN A 154 68.46 -53.31 -12.02
N THR A 155 68.37 -54.61 -11.68
CA THR A 155 67.39 -55.15 -10.74
C THR A 155 67.49 -54.50 -9.34
N PHE A 156 68.69 -54.33 -8.80
CA PHE A 156 68.89 -53.67 -7.53
C PHE A 156 68.56 -52.19 -7.57
N LYS A 157 68.91 -51.48 -8.65
CA LYS A 157 68.53 -50.06 -8.86
C LYS A 157 67.03 -49.89 -8.93
N ASP A 158 66.35 -50.75 -9.67
CA ASP A 158 64.88 -50.70 -9.79
C ASP A 158 64.19 -51.02 -8.47
N LEU A 159 64.70 -51.99 -7.72
CA LEU A 159 64.21 -52.32 -6.39
C LEU A 159 64.38 -51.16 -5.41
N GLU A 160 65.57 -50.52 -5.39
CA GLU A 160 65.84 -49.34 -4.57
C GLU A 160 64.91 -48.18 -4.92
N ALA A 161 64.70 -47.93 -6.20
CA ALA A 161 63.76 -46.90 -6.65
C ALA A 161 62.32 -47.19 -6.19
N LEU A 162 61.87 -48.45 -6.32
CA LEU A 162 60.54 -48.88 -5.85
C LEU A 162 60.35 -48.74 -4.34
N ILE A 163 61.37 -49.13 -3.54
CA ILE A 163 61.33 -48.99 -2.09
C ILE A 163 61.26 -47.51 -1.71
N THR A 164 62.08 -46.68 -2.36
CA THR A 164 62.10 -45.24 -2.09
C THR A 164 60.77 -44.60 -2.43
N GLU A 165 60.18 -44.96 -3.55
CA GLU A 165 58.84 -44.48 -3.93
C GLU A 165 57.74 -44.95 -2.96
N TYR A 166 57.79 -46.21 -2.51
CA TYR A 166 56.89 -46.76 -1.52
C TYR A 166 56.98 -46.01 -0.18
N GLU A 167 58.23 -45.81 0.33
CA GLU A 167 58.45 -45.09 1.59
C GLU A 167 57.96 -43.63 1.51
N ASN A 168 58.30 -42.93 0.41
CA ASN A 168 57.87 -41.56 0.20
C ASN A 168 56.31 -41.47 0.16
N SER A 169 55.67 -42.31 -0.64
CA SER A 169 54.21 -42.36 -0.76
C SER A 169 53.55 -42.69 0.57
N ARG A 170 54.10 -43.62 1.34
CA ARG A 170 53.60 -43.97 2.67
C ARG A 170 53.77 -42.85 3.70
N ASN A 171 54.94 -42.18 3.70
CA ASN A 171 55.22 -41.06 4.57
C ASN A 171 54.32 -39.87 4.31
N ASP A 172 54.05 -39.58 3.03
CA ASP A 172 53.12 -38.49 2.64
C ASP A 172 51.70 -38.74 3.10
N ILE A 173 51.24 -39.97 2.95
CA ILE A 173 49.92 -40.35 3.48
C ILE A 173 49.90 -40.29 5.01
N SER A 174 50.96 -40.87 5.66
CA SER A 174 51.06 -40.87 7.10
C SER A 174 50.98 -39.46 7.68
N LYS A 175 51.70 -38.48 7.09
CA LYS A 175 51.66 -37.09 7.51
C LYS A 175 50.26 -36.49 7.41
N LYS A 176 49.49 -36.84 6.34
CA LYS A 176 48.14 -36.33 6.12
C LYS A 176 47.11 -36.92 7.09
N ILE A 177 47.27 -38.18 7.51
CA ILE A 177 46.29 -38.88 8.35
C ILE A 177 46.71 -38.97 9.83
N ASP A 178 47.94 -38.56 10.19
CA ASP A 178 48.39 -38.61 11.59
C ASP A 178 47.48 -37.81 12.50
N LYS A 179 47.07 -38.44 13.61
CA LYS A 179 46.10 -37.89 14.59
C LYS A 179 44.76 -37.47 14.03
N SER A 180 44.43 -37.84 12.77
CA SER A 180 43.17 -37.55 12.13
C SER A 180 42.19 -38.70 12.25
N MET A 181 40.90 -38.39 12.23
CA MET A 181 39.82 -39.35 11.99
C MET A 181 39.49 -39.37 10.50
N CYS A 182 39.67 -40.52 9.88
CA CYS A 182 39.38 -40.68 8.46
C CYS A 182 37.99 -41.27 8.26
N ILE A 183 37.26 -40.69 7.32
CA ILE A 183 35.97 -41.22 6.85
C ILE A 183 36.19 -41.68 5.42
N ILE A 184 35.89 -42.96 5.18
CA ILE A 184 35.95 -43.54 3.83
C ILE A 184 34.55 -43.46 3.21
N GLY A 185 34.44 -42.86 2.04
CA GLY A 185 33.20 -42.71 1.31
C GLY A 185 33.43 -42.60 -0.19
N VAL A 186 32.37 -42.80 -0.94
CA VAL A 186 32.39 -42.66 -2.40
C VAL A 186 32.12 -41.23 -2.77
N CYS A 187 33.01 -40.59 -3.52
CA CYS A 187 32.92 -39.20 -3.96
C CYS A 187 32.98 -39.07 -5.49
N ALA A 188 32.88 -40.16 -6.21
CA ALA A 188 32.96 -40.16 -7.69
C ALA A 188 31.70 -39.53 -8.33
N THR A 189 31.89 -38.76 -9.38
CA THR A 189 30.79 -38.23 -10.19
C THR A 189 29.96 -39.40 -10.78
N GLY A 190 28.64 -39.32 -10.66
CA GLY A 190 27.74 -40.39 -11.13
C GLY A 190 27.35 -41.43 -10.07
N THR A 191 27.79 -41.28 -8.83
CA THR A 191 27.31 -42.11 -7.71
C THR A 191 26.03 -41.49 -7.11
N THR A 192 25.18 -42.36 -6.56
CA THR A 192 23.91 -41.94 -5.89
C THR A 192 24.14 -41.48 -4.44
N ASP A 193 25.38 -41.57 -3.93
CA ASP A 193 25.68 -41.20 -2.53
C ASP A 193 26.09 -39.73 -2.39
N THR A 194 25.25 -38.86 -2.97
CA THR A 194 25.41 -37.41 -2.87
C THR A 194 24.09 -36.77 -2.42
N GLY A 195 24.20 -35.69 -1.66
CA GLY A 195 23.08 -34.86 -1.21
C GLY A 195 23.30 -33.39 -1.59
N ILE A 196 22.30 -32.57 -1.31
CA ILE A 196 22.38 -31.11 -1.49
C ILE A 196 22.65 -30.48 -0.14
N ASN A 197 23.55 -29.49 -0.11
CA ASN A 197 23.73 -28.64 1.05
C ASN A 197 23.62 -27.14 0.66
N LEU A 198 23.84 -26.22 1.59
CA LEU A 198 23.74 -24.78 1.37
C LEU A 198 24.80 -24.20 0.41
N TYR A 199 25.86 -24.96 0.10
CA TYR A 199 27.04 -24.50 -0.65
C TYR A 199 27.22 -25.25 -1.96
N GLU A 200 26.71 -26.48 -2.09
CA GLU A 200 26.93 -27.38 -3.22
C GLU A 200 25.67 -28.19 -3.53
N GLU A 201 25.32 -28.27 -4.81
CA GLU A 201 24.19 -29.07 -5.30
C GLU A 201 24.48 -30.59 -5.27
N SER A 202 25.76 -30.97 -5.25
CA SER A 202 26.22 -32.35 -5.18
C SER A 202 27.28 -32.52 -4.11
N TYR A 203 26.86 -32.65 -2.86
CA TYR A 203 27.72 -32.83 -1.70
C TYR A 203 27.84 -34.31 -1.34
N PRO A 204 29.05 -34.91 -1.25
CA PRO A 204 29.21 -36.29 -0.85
C PRO A 204 28.66 -36.57 0.54
N ASN A 205 27.83 -37.60 0.71
CA ASN A 205 27.26 -37.96 2.02
C ASN A 205 28.30 -38.32 3.07
N ALA A 206 29.49 -38.77 2.66
CA ALA A 206 30.66 -38.93 3.55
C ALA A 206 31.00 -37.62 4.30
N GLY A 207 30.79 -36.46 3.66
CA GLY A 207 30.97 -35.15 4.25
C GLY A 207 29.98 -34.84 5.40
N ILE A 208 28.75 -35.39 5.33
CA ILE A 208 27.76 -35.29 6.41
C ILE A 208 28.30 -35.92 7.70
N HIS A 209 28.90 -37.12 7.59
CA HIS A 209 29.48 -37.82 8.71
C HIS A 209 30.72 -37.07 9.26
N ALA A 210 31.49 -36.44 8.38
CA ALA A 210 32.64 -35.63 8.78
C ALA A 210 32.16 -34.37 9.53
N THR A 211 31.14 -33.70 9.02
CA THR A 211 30.51 -32.53 9.64
C THR A 211 29.97 -32.85 11.04
N LEU A 212 29.16 -33.91 11.16
CA LEU A 212 28.63 -34.34 12.44
C LEU A 212 29.75 -34.70 13.44
N SER A 213 30.78 -35.39 12.94
CA SER A 213 31.93 -35.77 13.78
C SER A 213 32.67 -34.54 14.30
N ASN A 214 32.87 -33.53 13.46
CA ASN A 214 33.47 -32.27 13.84
C ASN A 214 32.63 -31.52 14.87
N MET A 215 31.29 -31.44 14.66
CA MET A 215 30.37 -30.85 15.62
C MET A 215 30.44 -31.50 17.00
N ILE A 216 30.53 -32.85 17.06
CA ILE A 216 30.68 -33.60 18.33
C ILE A 216 32.01 -33.26 19.02
N LEU A 217 33.10 -33.20 18.27
CA LEU A 217 34.43 -32.93 18.81
C LEU A 217 34.61 -31.47 19.25
N SER A 218 34.01 -30.52 18.51
CA SER A 218 34.03 -29.08 18.82
C SER A 218 32.97 -28.66 19.82
N GLN A 219 31.97 -29.51 20.09
CA GLN A 219 30.78 -29.21 20.90
C GLN A 219 29.98 -27.97 20.37
N ASP A 220 30.06 -27.68 19.07
CA ASP A 220 29.38 -26.56 18.43
C ASP A 220 28.13 -27.05 17.70
N PHE A 221 27.01 -27.03 18.41
CA PHE A 221 25.71 -27.46 17.92
C PHE A 221 24.74 -26.30 17.73
N ILE A 222 23.76 -26.51 16.86
CA ILE A 222 22.57 -25.66 16.73
C ILE A 222 21.43 -26.44 17.35
N ASP A 223 20.75 -25.83 18.33
CA ASP A 223 19.54 -26.40 18.93
C ASP A 223 18.29 -25.91 18.24
N ASP A 224 17.21 -26.65 18.34
CA ASP A 224 15.90 -26.29 17.76
C ASP A 224 14.98 -25.75 18.86
N CYS A 225 14.36 -24.60 18.59
CA CYS A 225 13.46 -23.97 19.53
C CYS A 225 12.14 -24.75 19.60
N PRO A 226 11.57 -24.99 20.79
CA PRO A 226 10.23 -25.59 20.91
C PRO A 226 9.19 -24.82 20.10
N TRP A 227 8.33 -25.53 19.37
CA TRP A 227 7.34 -24.95 18.46
C TRP A 227 6.41 -23.90 19.12
N TRP A 228 6.07 -24.08 20.39
CA TRP A 228 5.21 -23.16 21.13
C TRP A 228 5.86 -21.77 21.37
N ILE A 229 7.19 -21.68 21.42
CA ILE A 229 7.91 -20.40 21.52
C ILE A 229 7.74 -19.61 20.23
N SER A 230 7.84 -20.26 19.06
CA SER A 230 7.56 -19.63 17.77
C SER A 230 6.12 -19.11 17.69
N LEU A 231 5.16 -19.82 18.28
CA LEU A 231 3.76 -19.36 18.38
C LEU A 231 3.64 -18.11 19.26
N LEU A 232 4.29 -18.08 20.42
CA LEU A 232 4.30 -16.91 21.32
C LEU A 232 4.93 -15.68 20.66
N ILE A 233 6.04 -15.87 19.96
CA ILE A 233 6.68 -14.78 19.18
C ILE A 233 5.73 -14.26 18.11
N SER A 234 5.03 -15.15 17.40
CA SER A 234 4.04 -14.79 16.37
C SER A 234 2.89 -13.96 16.94
N MET A 235 2.33 -14.39 18.06
CA MET A 235 1.26 -13.66 18.75
C MET A 235 1.73 -12.28 19.21
N ALA A 236 2.91 -12.22 19.87
CA ALA A 236 3.47 -10.96 20.35
C ALA A 236 3.76 -9.97 19.21
N ALA A 237 4.36 -10.44 18.11
CA ALA A 237 4.67 -9.61 16.94
C ALA A 237 3.38 -9.09 16.27
N SER A 238 2.39 -9.96 16.04
CA SER A 238 1.12 -9.60 15.43
C SER A 238 0.33 -8.62 16.31
N MET A 239 0.30 -8.85 17.62
CA MET A 239 -0.39 -7.98 18.57
C MET A 239 0.27 -6.60 18.65
N THR A 240 1.59 -6.56 18.72
CA THR A 240 2.36 -5.30 18.68
C THR A 240 2.10 -4.52 17.40
N TYR A 241 2.05 -5.21 16.24
CA TYR A 241 1.72 -4.59 14.97
C TYR A 241 0.31 -4.00 14.97
N ILE A 242 -0.71 -4.74 15.44
CA ILE A 242 -2.10 -4.26 15.51
C ILE A 242 -2.20 -2.99 16.38
N PHE A 243 -1.54 -2.98 17.53
CA PHE A 243 -1.49 -1.77 18.38
C PHE A 243 -0.76 -0.60 17.69
N ALA A 244 0.32 -0.89 16.99
CA ALA A 244 1.12 0.13 16.29
C ALA A 244 0.37 0.81 15.14
N ILE A 245 -0.58 0.12 14.48
CA ILE A 245 -1.36 0.66 13.35
C ILE A 245 -2.65 1.36 13.76
N LYS A 246 -3.06 1.25 15.02
CA LYS A 246 -4.30 1.85 15.52
C LYS A 246 -4.34 3.36 15.20
N ASN A 247 -5.41 3.82 14.58
CA ASN A 247 -5.65 5.22 14.19
C ASN A 247 -4.62 5.81 13.20
N LYS A 248 -3.90 4.98 12.45
CA LYS A 248 -2.97 5.46 11.40
C LYS A 248 -3.59 5.35 10.02
N SER A 249 -3.24 6.27 9.12
CA SER A 249 -3.63 6.21 7.71
C SER A 249 -3.06 4.96 7.03
N THR A 250 -3.70 4.50 5.96
CA THR A 250 -3.33 3.28 5.20
C THR A 250 -1.86 3.26 4.79
N VAL A 251 -1.30 4.40 4.33
CA VAL A 251 0.13 4.51 3.99
C VAL A 251 1.04 4.30 5.20
N LYS A 252 0.69 4.87 6.36
CA LYS A 252 1.46 4.70 7.60
C LYS A 252 1.35 3.27 8.14
N GLN A 253 0.23 2.59 7.91
CA GLN A 253 0.06 1.18 8.25
C GLN A 253 0.98 0.30 7.40
N LEU A 254 1.05 0.53 6.07
CA LEU A 254 1.96 -0.18 5.17
C LEU A 254 3.42 -0.01 5.58
N LEU A 255 3.84 1.23 5.83
CA LEU A 255 5.21 1.51 6.26
C LEU A 255 5.56 0.83 7.60
N SER A 256 4.62 0.87 8.57
CA SER A 256 4.82 0.19 9.87
C SER A 256 4.91 -1.32 9.72
N GLY A 257 4.22 -1.94 8.76
CA GLY A 257 4.31 -3.37 8.48
C GLY A 257 5.70 -3.78 7.99
N VAL A 258 6.25 -3.03 7.03
CA VAL A 258 7.62 -3.27 6.53
C VAL A 258 8.66 -3.11 7.64
N ILE A 259 8.54 -2.04 8.45
CA ILE A 259 9.45 -1.81 9.59
C ILE A 259 9.35 -2.96 10.60
N MET A 260 8.14 -3.44 10.89
CA MET A 260 7.93 -4.53 11.85
C MET A 260 8.49 -5.86 11.36
N LEU A 261 8.38 -6.17 10.05
CA LEU A 261 9.02 -7.35 9.45
C LEU A 261 10.54 -7.27 9.54
N ALA A 262 11.14 -6.12 9.25
CA ALA A 262 12.57 -5.91 9.39
C ALA A 262 13.04 -6.04 10.85
N LEU A 263 12.27 -5.50 11.79
CA LEU A 263 12.55 -5.62 13.23
C LEU A 263 12.48 -7.08 13.69
N LEU A 264 11.43 -7.80 13.30
CA LEU A 264 11.28 -9.22 13.61
C LEU A 264 12.46 -10.03 13.09
N THR A 265 12.88 -9.79 11.84
CA THR A 265 14.07 -10.44 11.26
C THR A 265 15.31 -10.18 12.09
N SER A 266 15.55 -8.92 12.43
CA SER A 266 16.73 -8.52 13.20
C SER A 266 16.74 -9.14 14.59
N VAL A 267 15.60 -9.19 15.27
CA VAL A 267 15.47 -9.78 16.62
C VAL A 267 15.69 -11.29 16.58
N LEU A 268 15.05 -12.00 15.63
CA LEU A 268 15.23 -13.45 15.49
C LEU A 268 16.66 -13.81 15.14
N TRP A 269 17.33 -13.02 14.29
CA TRP A 269 18.71 -13.23 13.92
C TRP A 269 19.68 -12.96 15.08
N ALA A 270 19.48 -11.87 15.82
CA ALA A 270 20.25 -11.57 17.03
C ALA A 270 20.08 -12.68 18.09
N PHE A 271 18.85 -13.14 18.29
CA PHE A 271 18.57 -14.27 19.18
C PHE A 271 19.36 -15.52 18.79
N PHE A 272 19.32 -15.90 17.50
CA PHE A 272 20.07 -17.04 16.98
C PHE A 272 21.59 -16.88 17.17
N LEU A 273 22.14 -15.71 16.87
CA LEU A 273 23.60 -15.47 17.02
C LEU A 273 24.05 -15.59 18.47
N ILE A 274 23.24 -15.15 19.43
CA ILE A 274 23.57 -15.15 20.85
C ILE A 274 23.37 -16.54 21.44
N THR A 275 22.26 -17.20 21.16
CA THR A 275 21.86 -18.44 21.85
C THR A 275 22.26 -19.72 21.14
N LYS A 276 22.54 -19.63 19.83
CA LYS A 276 22.68 -20.80 18.92
C LYS A 276 21.44 -21.68 18.85
N ILE A 277 20.28 -21.15 19.25
CA ILE A 277 19.00 -21.82 19.16
C ILE A 277 18.27 -21.29 17.93
N TYR A 278 17.85 -22.19 17.02
CA TYR A 278 17.09 -21.82 15.84
C TYR A 278 15.63 -21.51 16.21
N PRO A 279 15.15 -20.26 16.04
CA PRO A 279 13.86 -19.84 16.58
C PRO A 279 12.63 -20.26 15.76
N GLY A 280 12.78 -21.06 14.71
CA GLY A 280 11.65 -21.45 13.85
C GLY A 280 10.99 -20.24 13.17
N THR A 281 11.61 -19.71 12.12
CA THR A 281 11.22 -18.42 11.52
C THR A 281 9.91 -18.45 10.74
N ALA A 282 9.52 -19.59 10.17
CA ALA A 282 8.38 -19.71 9.26
C ALA A 282 7.04 -19.21 9.87
N VAL A 283 6.72 -19.65 11.09
CA VAL A 283 5.45 -19.32 11.75
C VAL A 283 5.35 -17.83 12.11
N PRO A 284 6.36 -17.17 12.73
CA PRO A 284 6.33 -15.75 12.99
C PRO A 284 6.21 -14.89 11.72
N PHE A 285 6.94 -15.24 10.66
CA PHE A 285 6.86 -14.49 9.40
C PHE A 285 5.53 -14.64 8.70
N THR A 286 5.00 -15.84 8.58
CA THR A 286 3.70 -16.07 7.95
C THR A 286 2.56 -15.41 8.73
N SER A 287 2.57 -15.50 10.06
CA SER A 287 1.59 -14.88 10.93
C SER A 287 1.60 -13.35 10.80
N LEU A 288 2.78 -12.71 10.91
CA LEU A 288 2.91 -11.27 10.79
C LEU A 288 2.54 -10.79 9.38
N SER A 289 2.97 -11.51 8.33
CA SER A 289 2.63 -11.19 6.94
C SER A 289 1.12 -11.28 6.68
N LEU A 290 0.47 -12.31 7.21
CA LEU A 290 -0.98 -12.47 7.08
C LEU A 290 -1.74 -11.36 7.82
N THR A 291 -1.29 -10.98 9.01
CA THR A 291 -1.84 -9.87 9.79
C THR A 291 -1.65 -8.54 9.05
N PHE A 292 -0.48 -8.33 8.45
CA PHE A 292 -0.18 -7.16 7.62
C PHE A 292 -1.09 -7.07 6.40
N ILE A 293 -1.21 -8.15 5.62
CA ILE A 293 -2.06 -8.20 4.42
C ILE A 293 -3.53 -7.98 4.79
N SER A 294 -4.02 -8.65 5.85
CA SER A 294 -5.40 -8.51 6.31
C SER A 294 -5.72 -7.09 6.78
N SER A 295 -4.81 -6.44 7.52
CA SER A 295 -4.99 -5.07 7.97
C SER A 295 -4.98 -4.07 6.80
N ALA A 296 -4.10 -4.26 5.82
CA ALA A 296 -4.04 -3.43 4.61
C ALA A 296 -5.32 -3.56 3.77
N ALA A 297 -5.82 -4.78 3.58
CA ALA A 297 -7.07 -5.04 2.88
C ALA A 297 -8.27 -4.39 3.59
N MET A 298 -8.36 -4.53 4.93
CA MET A 298 -9.43 -3.92 5.71
C MET A 298 -9.38 -2.39 5.65
N GLY A 299 -8.19 -1.79 5.74
CA GLY A 299 -7.98 -0.35 5.59
C GLY A 299 -8.45 0.16 4.23
N TYR A 300 -8.08 -0.54 3.15
CA TYR A 300 -8.51 -0.21 1.79
C TYR A 300 -10.04 -0.31 1.60
N ILE A 301 -10.66 -1.38 2.12
CA ILE A 301 -12.11 -1.56 2.04
C ILE A 301 -12.84 -0.45 2.80
N THR A 302 -12.38 -0.08 3.99
CA THR A 302 -12.99 0.96 4.82
C THR A 302 -12.88 2.32 4.15
N GLU A 303 -11.70 2.70 3.66
CA GLU A 303 -11.47 3.95 2.92
C GLU A 303 -12.30 4.02 1.63
N SER A 304 -12.41 2.90 0.91
CA SER A 304 -13.22 2.81 -0.31
C SER A 304 -14.73 2.97 -0.01
N LYS A 305 -15.22 2.38 1.08
CA LYS A 305 -16.65 2.54 1.50
C LYS A 305 -16.95 3.97 1.89
N GLU A 306 -16.08 4.62 2.62
CA GLU A 306 -16.24 6.02 3.03
C GLU A 306 -16.27 6.96 1.81
N LYS A 307 -15.33 6.80 0.88
CA LYS A 307 -15.33 7.55 -0.39
C LYS A 307 -16.60 7.31 -1.20
N LYS A 308 -17.07 6.07 -1.33
CA LYS A 308 -18.31 5.74 -2.04
C LYS A 308 -19.53 6.35 -1.38
N PHE A 309 -19.60 6.35 -0.04
CA PHE A 309 -20.68 6.96 0.72
C PHE A 309 -20.74 8.48 0.46
N ILE A 310 -19.61 9.19 0.62
CA ILE A 310 -19.53 10.64 0.37
C ILE A 310 -19.92 10.96 -1.08
N THR A 311 -19.35 10.24 -2.04
CA THR A 311 -19.67 10.43 -3.46
C THR A 311 -21.15 10.20 -3.72
N GLY A 312 -21.73 9.11 -3.23
CA GLY A 312 -23.15 8.78 -3.45
C GLY A 312 -24.10 9.77 -2.79
N ALA A 313 -23.77 10.28 -1.60
CA ALA A 313 -24.61 11.22 -0.87
C ALA A 313 -24.63 12.62 -1.51
N PHE A 314 -23.53 13.06 -2.10
CA PHE A 314 -23.37 14.44 -2.55
C PHE A 314 -23.30 14.64 -4.08
N SER A 315 -23.06 13.58 -4.86
CA SER A 315 -22.92 13.70 -6.33
C SER A 315 -24.17 14.23 -7.06
N GLN A 316 -25.32 14.16 -6.43
CA GLN A 316 -26.58 14.65 -7.01
C GLN A 316 -26.87 16.13 -6.67
N CYS A 317 -26.23 16.68 -5.63
CA CYS A 317 -26.53 18.04 -5.16
C CYS A 317 -25.34 19.01 -5.19
N LEU A 318 -24.13 18.51 -5.42
CA LEU A 318 -22.89 19.28 -5.45
C LEU A 318 -22.12 19.08 -6.76
N SER A 319 -21.35 20.09 -7.15
CA SER A 319 -20.42 19.94 -8.28
C SER A 319 -19.32 18.93 -7.95
N LYS A 320 -18.78 18.29 -8.99
CA LYS A 320 -17.68 17.31 -8.86
C LYS A 320 -16.47 17.86 -8.11
N ASN A 321 -16.16 19.15 -8.31
CA ASN A 321 -15.04 19.81 -7.64
C ASN A 321 -15.26 19.90 -6.13
N VAL A 322 -16.46 20.28 -5.69
CA VAL A 322 -16.82 20.35 -4.26
C VAL A 322 -16.82 18.96 -3.62
N VAL A 323 -17.34 17.95 -4.32
CA VAL A 323 -17.27 16.56 -3.85
C VAL A 323 -15.81 16.11 -3.71
N SER A 324 -14.94 16.46 -4.65
CA SER A 324 -13.50 16.14 -4.56
C SER A 324 -12.82 16.83 -3.37
N ASP A 325 -13.15 18.09 -3.10
CA ASP A 325 -12.63 18.83 -1.94
C ASP A 325 -13.06 18.17 -0.60
N ILE A 326 -14.30 17.68 -0.54
CA ILE A 326 -14.82 16.94 0.63
C ILE A 326 -14.07 15.62 0.82
N ILE A 327 -13.82 14.87 -0.27
CA ILE A 327 -13.09 13.61 -0.24
C ILE A 327 -11.63 13.83 0.20
N ALA A 328 -11.02 14.92 -0.26
CA ALA A 328 -9.64 15.25 0.11
C ALA A 328 -9.49 15.62 1.61
N ASN A 329 -10.53 16.24 2.18
CA ASN A 329 -10.53 16.70 3.58
C ASN A 329 -11.81 16.29 4.31
N PRO A 330 -12.05 14.99 4.59
CA PRO A 330 -13.29 14.52 5.21
C PRO A 330 -13.55 15.09 6.61
N SER A 331 -12.50 15.49 7.32
CA SER A 331 -12.60 16.11 8.64
C SER A 331 -13.34 17.44 8.66
N ASN A 332 -13.41 18.13 7.52
CA ASN A 332 -14.15 19.39 7.38
C ASN A 332 -15.65 19.16 7.15
N LEU A 333 -16.07 17.92 6.92
CA LEU A 333 -17.46 17.55 6.69
C LEU A 333 -18.12 17.15 8.02
N LYS A 334 -19.10 17.94 8.45
CA LYS A 334 -19.97 17.59 9.59
C LYS A 334 -21.32 17.17 9.02
N LEU A 335 -21.66 15.88 9.13
CA LEU A 335 -22.90 15.29 8.56
C LEU A 335 -24.15 15.54 9.43
N GLY A 336 -23.97 15.91 10.69
CA GLY A 336 -25.07 16.30 11.57
C GLY A 336 -25.56 17.73 11.31
N GLY A 337 -26.77 18.06 11.71
CA GLY A 337 -27.32 19.41 11.56
C GLY A 337 -26.42 20.46 12.22
N ILE A 338 -25.85 21.37 11.42
CA ILE A 338 -24.97 22.44 11.88
C ILE A 338 -25.65 23.75 11.69
N SER A 339 -25.74 24.55 12.75
CA SER A 339 -26.15 25.95 12.65
C SER A 339 -24.96 26.80 12.24
N ARG A 340 -25.13 27.55 11.15
CA ARG A 340 -24.16 28.53 10.64
C ARG A 340 -24.81 29.60 9.81
N GLU A 341 -24.09 30.69 9.59
CA GLU A 341 -24.52 31.72 8.67
C GLU A 341 -24.38 31.23 7.22
N MET A 342 -25.47 31.25 6.48
CA MET A 342 -25.58 30.76 5.11
C MET A 342 -26.51 31.65 4.30
N THR A 343 -26.56 31.44 2.98
CA THR A 343 -27.50 32.12 2.11
C THR A 343 -28.39 31.12 1.38
N ALA A 344 -29.69 31.25 1.54
CA ALA A 344 -30.70 30.47 0.85
C ALA A 344 -31.12 31.19 -0.42
N ILE A 345 -31.38 30.41 -1.47
CA ILE A 345 -31.87 30.84 -2.78
C ILE A 345 -33.13 30.04 -3.11
N PHE A 346 -34.21 30.75 -3.41
CA PHE A 346 -35.45 30.17 -3.91
C PHE A 346 -35.75 30.76 -5.26
N THR A 347 -36.10 29.92 -6.21
CA THR A 347 -36.47 30.36 -7.57
C THR A 347 -37.78 29.73 -8.00
N ASP A 348 -38.52 30.41 -8.88
CA ASP A 348 -39.76 29.93 -9.43
C ASP A 348 -40.00 30.57 -10.83
N ILE A 349 -40.66 29.87 -11.74
CA ILE A 349 -41.02 30.44 -13.07
C ILE A 349 -42.38 31.09 -12.98
N GLN A 350 -42.45 32.37 -13.24
CA GLN A 350 -43.72 33.09 -13.24
C GLN A 350 -44.65 32.54 -14.29
N GLY A 351 -45.88 32.12 -13.86
CA GLY A 351 -46.90 31.62 -14.71
C GLY A 351 -46.63 30.24 -15.32
N PHE A 352 -45.86 29.41 -14.63
CA PHE A 352 -45.54 28.04 -15.07
C PHE A 352 -46.78 27.19 -15.35
N SER A 353 -47.88 27.36 -14.58
CA SER A 353 -49.17 26.71 -14.85
C SER A 353 -49.69 26.96 -16.25
N THR A 354 -49.46 28.17 -16.78
CA THR A 354 -49.84 28.51 -18.17
C THR A 354 -49.02 27.72 -19.21
N PHE A 355 -47.75 27.45 -18.92
CA PHE A 355 -46.91 26.61 -19.79
C PHE A 355 -47.36 25.15 -19.76
N SER A 356 -47.74 24.64 -18.58
CA SER A 356 -48.21 23.27 -18.41
C SER A 356 -49.54 23.01 -19.13
N GLU A 357 -50.36 24.03 -19.32
CA GLU A 357 -51.60 23.93 -20.09
C GLU A 357 -51.38 23.95 -21.62
N LEU A 358 -50.32 24.63 -22.09
CA LEU A 358 -50.03 24.78 -23.54
C LEU A 358 -49.24 23.60 -24.10
N LEU A 359 -48.45 22.92 -23.29
CA LEU A 359 -47.51 21.87 -23.70
C LEU A 359 -48.06 20.49 -23.35
N ASN A 360 -47.77 19.51 -24.19
CA ASN A 360 -48.01 18.14 -23.79
C ASN A 360 -46.96 17.68 -22.70
N PRO A 361 -47.24 16.61 -21.96
CA PRO A 361 -46.36 16.18 -20.85
C PRO A 361 -44.89 15.98 -21.26
N SER A 362 -44.63 15.41 -22.42
CA SER A 362 -43.26 15.17 -22.89
C SER A 362 -42.52 16.46 -23.23
N GLN A 363 -43.20 17.42 -23.86
CA GLN A 363 -42.66 18.75 -24.18
C GLN A 363 -42.38 19.55 -22.89
N LEU A 364 -43.30 19.49 -21.93
CA LEU A 364 -43.16 20.15 -20.63
C LEU A 364 -41.95 19.62 -19.86
N VAL A 365 -41.79 18.29 -19.80
CA VAL A 365 -40.66 17.66 -19.14
C VAL A 365 -39.33 18.05 -19.79
N GLU A 366 -39.23 18.07 -21.11
CA GLU A 366 -38.00 18.45 -21.80
C GLU A 366 -37.68 19.95 -21.63
N LEU A 367 -38.68 20.83 -21.65
CA LEU A 367 -38.50 22.25 -21.34
C LEU A 367 -38.00 22.46 -19.91
N LEU A 368 -38.62 21.77 -18.95
CA LEU A 368 -38.27 21.87 -17.54
C LEU A 368 -36.87 21.34 -17.29
N ASN A 369 -36.54 20.18 -17.85
CA ASN A 369 -35.18 19.61 -17.72
C ASN A 369 -34.12 20.52 -18.31
N PHE A 370 -34.38 21.14 -19.46
CA PHE A 370 -33.49 22.12 -20.07
C PHE A 370 -33.25 23.32 -19.15
N TYR A 371 -34.35 23.91 -18.63
CA TYR A 371 -34.29 25.05 -17.71
C TYR A 371 -33.57 24.69 -16.41
N LEU A 372 -33.99 23.62 -15.71
CA LEU A 372 -33.43 23.21 -14.44
C LEU A 372 -31.93 22.88 -14.57
N THR A 373 -31.51 22.23 -15.66
CA THR A 373 -30.09 21.92 -15.91
C THR A 373 -29.28 23.22 -16.02
N LYS A 374 -29.72 24.16 -16.85
CA LYS A 374 -28.98 25.42 -17.04
C LYS A 374 -28.88 26.26 -15.77
N MET A 375 -29.94 26.33 -14.99
CA MET A 375 -29.96 27.11 -13.74
C MET A 375 -29.18 26.45 -12.63
N SER A 376 -29.26 25.12 -12.53
CA SER A 376 -28.49 24.36 -11.52
C SER A 376 -26.99 24.35 -11.80
N ASP A 377 -26.59 24.26 -13.08
CA ASP A 377 -25.18 24.37 -13.45
C ASP A 377 -24.57 25.69 -12.96
N ILE A 378 -25.29 26.81 -13.11
CA ILE A 378 -24.85 28.14 -12.64
C ILE A 378 -24.68 28.15 -11.11
N ILE A 379 -25.62 27.59 -10.37
CA ILE A 379 -25.55 27.50 -8.92
C ILE A 379 -24.35 26.63 -8.49
N MET A 380 -24.14 25.49 -9.15
CA MET A 380 -23.05 24.57 -8.85
C MET A 380 -21.68 25.12 -9.26
N GLU A 381 -21.58 25.93 -10.33
CA GLU A 381 -20.34 26.64 -10.69
C GLU A 381 -19.91 27.62 -9.60
N GLU A 382 -20.85 28.29 -8.96
CA GLU A 382 -20.61 29.16 -7.80
C GLU A 382 -20.45 28.35 -6.49
N ARG A 383 -20.30 27.02 -6.56
CA ARG A 383 -20.12 26.09 -5.44
C ARG A 383 -21.34 25.98 -4.53
N GLY A 384 -22.53 26.29 -5.06
CA GLY A 384 -23.80 26.14 -4.36
C GLY A 384 -24.22 24.67 -4.22
N THR A 385 -25.08 24.42 -3.25
CA THR A 385 -25.72 23.14 -2.98
C THR A 385 -27.16 23.20 -3.43
N ILE A 386 -27.56 22.31 -4.31
CA ILE A 386 -28.98 22.13 -4.67
C ILE A 386 -29.63 21.28 -3.58
N ASP A 387 -30.64 21.81 -2.93
CA ASP A 387 -31.42 21.05 -1.95
C ASP A 387 -32.41 20.13 -2.67
N LYS A 388 -33.30 20.71 -3.46
CA LYS A 388 -34.35 19.99 -4.19
C LYS A 388 -34.92 20.82 -5.31
N TYR A 389 -35.70 20.16 -6.15
CA TYR A 389 -36.62 20.79 -7.09
C TYR A 389 -38.07 20.59 -6.60
N GLU A 390 -38.88 21.62 -6.64
CA GLU A 390 -40.33 21.57 -6.35
C GLU A 390 -41.09 22.07 -7.59
N GLY A 391 -41.38 21.14 -8.49
CA GLY A 391 -41.92 21.50 -9.84
C GLY A 391 -40.88 22.23 -10.66
N ASP A 392 -41.13 23.49 -10.96
CA ASP A 392 -40.24 24.41 -11.66
C ASP A 392 -39.33 25.23 -10.75
N ALA A 393 -39.54 25.11 -9.45
CA ALA A 393 -38.75 25.81 -8.43
C ALA A 393 -37.42 25.09 -8.15
N ILE A 394 -36.36 25.87 -7.99
CA ILE A 394 -35.06 25.39 -7.48
C ILE A 394 -34.85 25.96 -6.11
N ILE A 395 -34.61 25.06 -5.14
CA ILE A 395 -34.23 25.41 -3.79
C ILE A 395 -32.75 25.07 -3.62
N ALA A 396 -31.95 26.08 -3.29
CA ALA A 396 -30.51 25.95 -3.18
C ALA A 396 -29.93 26.83 -2.06
N PHE A 397 -28.71 26.57 -1.69
CA PHE A 397 -28.02 27.37 -0.68
C PHE A 397 -26.50 27.42 -0.86
N MET A 398 -25.88 28.44 -0.28
CA MET A 398 -24.43 28.66 -0.22
C MET A 398 -23.95 28.64 1.23
N GLY A 399 -22.76 28.07 1.50
CA GLY A 399 -22.15 28.07 2.84
C GLY A 399 -22.22 26.72 3.57
N ALA A 400 -22.79 25.67 2.95
CA ALA A 400 -22.73 24.29 3.42
C ALA A 400 -22.76 23.32 2.22
N PRO A 401 -22.20 22.11 2.33
CA PRO A 401 -21.59 21.49 3.52
C PRO A 401 -20.23 22.10 3.93
N LEU A 402 -19.51 22.72 2.99
CA LEU A 402 -18.26 23.42 3.26
C LEU A 402 -18.54 24.87 3.70
N GLU A 403 -17.71 25.36 4.59
CA GLU A 403 -17.76 26.76 5.01
C GLU A 403 -17.34 27.67 3.86
N MET A 404 -18.07 28.79 3.68
CA MET A 404 -17.89 29.69 2.57
C MET A 404 -18.12 31.13 3.05
N PRO A 405 -17.06 31.90 3.32
CA PRO A 405 -17.19 33.27 3.82
C PRO A 405 -17.91 34.21 2.86
N ASP A 406 -17.82 33.96 1.55
CA ASP A 406 -18.42 34.73 0.46
C ASP A 406 -19.76 34.15 -0.04
N HIS A 407 -20.49 33.41 0.84
CA HIS A 407 -21.74 32.73 0.50
C HIS A 407 -22.82 33.68 -0.08
N ALA A 408 -22.93 34.89 0.47
CA ALA A 408 -23.90 35.88 0.03
C ALA A 408 -23.55 36.46 -1.36
N GLN A 409 -22.27 36.76 -1.61
CA GLN A 409 -21.77 37.24 -2.90
C GLN A 409 -21.98 36.20 -4.00
N ARG A 410 -21.68 34.93 -3.72
CA ARG A 410 -21.88 33.84 -4.68
C ARG A 410 -23.36 33.61 -4.99
N ALA A 411 -24.22 33.68 -3.98
CA ALA A 411 -25.65 33.59 -4.18
C ALA A 411 -26.17 34.70 -5.10
N CYS A 412 -25.75 35.94 -4.88
CA CYS A 412 -26.12 37.08 -5.70
C CYS A 412 -25.54 36.96 -7.13
N ARG A 413 -24.29 36.53 -7.27
CA ARG A 413 -23.67 36.30 -8.59
C ARG A 413 -24.39 35.18 -9.36
N SER A 414 -24.76 34.08 -8.68
CA SER A 414 -25.58 33.03 -9.30
C SER A 414 -26.89 33.56 -9.84
N ALA A 415 -27.63 34.37 -9.06
CA ALA A 415 -28.89 34.93 -9.47
C ALA A 415 -28.76 35.85 -10.71
N ILE A 416 -27.73 36.72 -10.74
CA ILE A 416 -27.45 37.58 -11.92
C ILE A 416 -27.11 36.73 -13.15
N LYS A 417 -26.25 35.71 -12.99
CA LYS A 417 -25.92 34.77 -14.09
C LYS A 417 -27.16 34.02 -14.57
N MET A 418 -28.04 33.61 -13.66
CA MET A 418 -29.31 32.94 -14.00
C MET A 418 -30.22 33.89 -14.85
N LYS A 419 -30.34 35.17 -14.49
CA LYS A 419 -31.11 36.16 -15.27
C LYS A 419 -30.48 36.42 -16.64
N ARG A 420 -29.16 36.41 -16.76
CA ARG A 420 -28.46 36.47 -18.04
C ARG A 420 -28.72 35.23 -18.90
N ALA A 421 -28.66 34.03 -18.30
CA ALA A 421 -28.98 32.77 -18.98
C ALA A 421 -30.45 32.73 -19.43
N GLU A 422 -31.39 33.21 -18.61
CA GLU A 422 -32.82 33.37 -18.96
C GLU A 422 -33.02 34.25 -20.20
N LYS A 423 -32.34 35.39 -20.28
CA LYS A 423 -32.38 36.26 -21.47
C LYS A 423 -31.88 35.53 -22.71
N LEU A 424 -30.81 34.75 -22.61
CA LEU A 424 -30.28 33.94 -23.72
C LEU A 424 -31.25 32.83 -24.12
N MET A 425 -31.88 32.13 -23.15
CA MET A 425 -32.90 31.12 -23.42
C MET A 425 -34.11 31.72 -24.12
N ASN A 426 -34.61 32.87 -23.66
CA ASN A 426 -35.72 33.55 -24.28
C ASN A 426 -35.39 34.01 -25.71
N HIS A 427 -34.16 34.47 -25.96
CA HIS A 427 -33.71 34.75 -27.32
C HIS A 427 -33.72 33.49 -28.21
N GLN A 428 -33.20 32.35 -27.68
CA GLN A 428 -33.25 31.08 -28.40
C GLN A 428 -34.68 30.63 -28.71
N ILE A 429 -35.61 30.80 -27.76
CA ILE A 429 -37.04 30.51 -27.96
C ILE A 429 -37.60 31.36 -29.10
N GLN A 430 -37.34 32.68 -29.10
CA GLN A 430 -37.87 33.61 -30.12
C GLN A 430 -37.29 33.35 -31.52
N GLU A 431 -36.03 32.94 -31.62
CA GLU A 431 -35.37 32.69 -32.90
C GLU A 431 -35.66 31.27 -33.46
N ILE A 432 -36.28 30.36 -32.66
CA ILE A 432 -36.46 28.95 -33.02
C ILE A 432 -37.24 28.77 -34.34
N SER A 433 -38.17 29.67 -34.63
CA SER A 433 -38.97 29.61 -35.85
C SER A 433 -38.23 30.05 -37.12
N LYS A 434 -37.06 30.71 -36.96
CA LYS A 434 -36.24 31.22 -38.08
C LYS A 434 -35.19 30.22 -38.55
N HIS A 435 -34.91 29.21 -37.76
CA HIS A 435 -33.89 28.24 -38.04
C HIS A 435 -34.43 26.80 -38.08
N PRO A 436 -33.92 25.92 -38.95
CA PRO A 436 -34.22 24.49 -38.89
C PRO A 436 -33.74 23.91 -37.54
N ARG A 437 -34.38 22.81 -37.12
CA ARG A 437 -34.04 22.15 -35.88
C ARG A 437 -32.55 21.70 -35.90
N ASP A 438 -31.76 22.10 -34.90
CA ASP A 438 -30.44 21.54 -34.67
C ASP A 438 -30.60 20.04 -34.35
N GLU A 439 -29.84 19.18 -35.03
CA GLU A 439 -29.86 17.72 -34.80
C GLU A 439 -29.60 17.34 -33.35
N LYS A 440 -28.85 18.16 -32.60
CA LYS A 440 -28.56 17.95 -31.17
C LYS A 440 -29.73 18.32 -30.25
N MET A 441 -30.71 19.09 -30.74
CA MET A 441 -31.89 19.47 -29.97
C MET A 441 -32.93 18.36 -30.04
N LYS A 442 -33.44 17.90 -28.89
CA LYS A 442 -34.53 16.92 -28.84
C LYS A 442 -35.79 17.46 -29.55
N PRO A 443 -36.53 16.60 -30.28
CA PRO A 443 -37.73 17.00 -30.98
C PRO A 443 -38.77 17.68 -30.09
N GLU A 444 -38.97 17.14 -28.88
CA GLU A 444 -39.95 17.64 -27.91
C GLU A 444 -39.59 19.04 -27.40
N LEU A 445 -38.30 19.29 -27.14
CA LEU A 445 -37.82 20.62 -26.74
C LEU A 445 -38.00 21.64 -27.88
N TYR A 446 -37.69 21.26 -29.11
CA TYR A 446 -37.89 22.10 -30.28
C TYR A 446 -39.35 22.47 -30.44
N GLN A 447 -40.28 21.52 -30.31
CA GLN A 447 -41.72 21.76 -30.37
C GLN A 447 -42.20 22.66 -29.21
N ALA A 448 -41.69 22.44 -27.99
CA ALA A 448 -42.00 23.31 -26.85
C ALA A 448 -41.60 24.77 -27.14
N PHE A 449 -40.39 25.01 -27.66
CA PHE A 449 -39.95 26.36 -28.02
C PHE A 449 -40.81 26.98 -29.08
N ARG A 450 -41.23 26.24 -30.11
CA ARG A 450 -42.15 26.73 -31.14
C ARG A 450 -43.49 27.16 -30.55
N ILE A 451 -44.11 26.33 -29.72
CA ILE A 451 -45.39 26.63 -29.07
C ILE A 451 -45.28 27.89 -28.21
N LEU A 452 -44.18 28.03 -27.43
CA LEU A 452 -43.96 29.24 -26.63
C LEU A 452 -43.83 30.49 -27.52
N THR A 453 -43.11 30.40 -28.63
CA THR A 453 -42.97 31.51 -29.60
C THR A 453 -44.31 31.90 -30.23
N GLU A 454 -45.08 30.94 -30.70
CA GLU A 454 -46.41 31.15 -31.30
C GLU A 454 -47.37 31.81 -30.30
N ASN A 455 -47.30 31.46 -29.01
CA ASN A 455 -48.11 32.03 -27.94
C ASN A 455 -47.49 33.28 -27.28
N LYS A 456 -46.39 33.82 -27.80
CA LYS A 456 -45.65 34.99 -27.27
C LYS A 456 -45.32 34.85 -25.78
N LYS A 457 -44.97 33.63 -25.35
CA LYS A 457 -44.56 33.33 -23.98
C LYS A 457 -43.05 33.38 -23.86
N SER A 458 -42.57 33.87 -22.73
CA SER A 458 -41.15 33.89 -22.34
C SER A 458 -41.00 33.38 -20.93
N ILE A 459 -39.87 32.76 -20.64
CA ILE A 459 -39.51 32.32 -19.29
C ILE A 459 -39.16 33.56 -18.48
N TYR A 460 -39.72 33.67 -17.29
CA TYR A 460 -39.39 34.73 -16.35
C TYR A 460 -39.21 34.14 -14.96
N THR A 461 -37.97 34.10 -14.49
CA THR A 461 -37.58 33.50 -13.20
C THR A 461 -37.62 34.57 -12.10
N ARG A 462 -38.34 34.28 -11.03
CA ARG A 462 -38.30 35.03 -9.77
C ARG A 462 -37.32 34.37 -8.82
N ILE A 463 -36.50 35.16 -8.12
CA ILE A 463 -35.46 34.70 -7.26
C ILE A 463 -35.54 35.46 -5.94
N GLY A 464 -35.62 34.74 -4.83
CA GLY A 464 -35.58 35.29 -3.47
C GLY A 464 -34.29 34.81 -2.76
N ILE A 465 -33.52 35.73 -2.21
CA ILE A 465 -32.26 35.46 -1.55
C ILE A 465 -32.27 36.03 -0.12
N ASN A 466 -31.99 35.19 0.84
CA ASN A 466 -31.81 35.63 2.23
C ASN A 466 -30.61 34.96 2.88
N SER A 467 -29.87 35.75 3.63
CA SER A 467 -28.72 35.30 4.45
C SER A 467 -29.07 35.30 5.92
N GLY A 468 -28.50 34.37 6.67
CA GLY A 468 -28.68 34.30 8.11
C GLY A 468 -28.33 32.95 8.70
N ASP A 469 -28.51 32.82 10.02
CA ASP A 469 -28.28 31.55 10.69
C ASP A 469 -29.35 30.53 10.27
N MET A 470 -28.89 29.42 9.75
CA MET A 470 -29.70 28.28 9.28
C MET A 470 -29.02 26.99 9.70
N VAL A 471 -29.78 25.91 9.81
CA VAL A 471 -29.28 24.58 10.09
C VAL A 471 -29.21 23.80 8.79
N ALA A 472 -28.02 23.33 8.41
CA ALA A 472 -27.85 22.43 7.27
C ALA A 472 -27.36 21.06 7.72
N GLY A 473 -27.86 20.00 7.11
CA GLY A 473 -27.46 18.62 7.44
C GLY A 473 -28.40 17.58 6.83
N PHE A 474 -28.10 16.31 7.10
CA PHE A 474 -29.00 15.22 6.73
C PHE A 474 -30.22 15.18 7.65
N MET A 475 -31.38 15.44 7.07
CA MET A 475 -32.66 15.50 7.77
C MET A 475 -33.68 14.59 7.08
N GLY A 476 -34.58 14.01 7.87
CA GLY A 476 -35.63 13.13 7.38
C GLY A 476 -35.87 11.94 8.29
N SER A 477 -36.47 10.90 7.78
CA SER A 477 -36.70 9.65 8.50
C SER A 477 -35.48 8.75 8.47
N ASP A 478 -35.46 7.68 9.28
CA ASP A 478 -34.36 6.68 9.26
C ASP A 478 -34.18 6.00 7.89
N LYS A 479 -35.27 5.92 7.12
CA LYS A 479 -35.27 5.28 5.78
C LYS A 479 -34.95 6.23 4.64
N LYS A 480 -35.21 7.55 4.79
CA LYS A 480 -35.01 8.56 3.75
C LYS A 480 -34.51 9.85 4.37
N LYS A 481 -33.27 10.19 4.15
CA LYS A 481 -32.61 11.42 4.58
C LYS A 481 -32.13 12.19 3.37
N ASN A 482 -32.42 13.48 3.33
CA ASN A 482 -31.90 14.40 2.33
C ASN A 482 -30.95 15.39 3.01
N TYR A 483 -29.94 15.85 2.30
CA TYR A 483 -29.11 16.95 2.77
C TYR A 483 -29.83 18.25 2.45
N THR A 484 -30.31 18.93 3.45
CA THR A 484 -31.23 20.09 3.33
C THR A 484 -30.92 21.16 4.37
N MET A 485 -31.57 22.32 4.24
CA MET A 485 -31.49 23.44 5.18
C MET A 485 -32.83 23.69 5.86
N MET A 486 -32.77 24.18 7.10
CA MET A 486 -33.94 24.56 7.90
C MET A 486 -33.71 25.85 8.67
N GLY A 487 -34.79 26.57 8.96
CA GLY A 487 -34.81 27.75 9.81
C GLY A 487 -35.70 28.88 9.30
N ASN A 488 -35.97 29.85 10.16
CA ASN A 488 -36.80 31.01 9.79
C ASN A 488 -36.23 31.82 8.63
N ASN A 489 -34.88 31.86 8.53
CA ASN A 489 -34.21 32.55 7.42
C ASN A 489 -34.38 31.83 6.09
N VAL A 490 -34.57 30.51 6.08
CA VAL A 490 -34.94 29.75 4.87
C VAL A 490 -36.34 30.13 4.40
N ASN A 491 -37.30 30.18 5.32
CA ASN A 491 -38.68 30.58 5.01
C ASN A 491 -38.74 32.02 4.50
N LEU A 492 -37.88 32.91 4.97
CA LEU A 492 -37.81 34.28 4.47
C LEU A 492 -37.35 34.30 3.01
N ALA A 493 -36.34 33.54 2.60
CA ALA A 493 -35.90 33.47 1.21
C ALA A 493 -37.04 33.02 0.27
N SER A 494 -37.80 32.00 0.68
CA SER A 494 -39.00 31.56 -0.09
C SER A 494 -40.05 32.65 -0.26
N ARG A 495 -40.30 33.44 0.81
CA ARG A 495 -41.26 34.55 0.73
C ARG A 495 -40.75 35.67 -0.16
N LEU A 496 -39.46 35.98 -0.15
CA LEU A 496 -38.88 37.00 -1.04
C LEU A 496 -39.07 36.63 -2.53
N GLU A 497 -39.01 35.35 -2.86
CA GLU A 497 -39.33 34.91 -4.23
C GLU A 497 -40.74 35.35 -4.62
N GLY A 498 -41.76 35.04 -3.79
CA GLY A 498 -43.13 35.39 -4.07
C GLY A 498 -43.38 36.92 -4.13
N VAL A 499 -42.71 37.71 -3.29
CA VAL A 499 -42.83 39.17 -3.21
C VAL A 499 -42.37 39.87 -4.51
N ASN A 500 -41.48 39.27 -5.32
CA ASN A 500 -41.13 39.79 -6.64
C ASN A 500 -42.36 40.14 -7.50
N LYS A 501 -43.43 39.34 -7.43
CA LYS A 501 -44.68 39.56 -8.17
C LYS A 501 -45.36 40.84 -7.75
N GLN A 502 -45.39 41.16 -6.47
CA GLN A 502 -46.08 42.33 -5.93
C GLN A 502 -45.42 43.64 -6.36
N TYR A 503 -44.06 43.66 -6.38
CA TYR A 503 -43.30 44.84 -6.79
C TYR A 503 -42.96 44.88 -8.30
N GLN A 504 -43.29 43.85 -9.05
CA GLN A 504 -42.98 43.71 -10.48
C GLN A 504 -41.51 43.94 -10.80
N THR A 505 -40.61 43.38 -9.96
CA THR A 505 -39.17 43.56 -10.06
C THR A 505 -38.56 42.91 -11.29
N GLY A 506 -37.29 43.14 -11.57
CA GLY A 506 -36.50 42.44 -12.58
C GLY A 506 -36.25 40.97 -12.29
N GLY A 507 -36.72 40.47 -11.12
CA GLY A 507 -36.78 39.07 -10.76
C GLY A 507 -35.85 38.66 -9.59
N ILE A 508 -35.03 39.54 -9.03
CA ILE A 508 -34.15 39.17 -7.92
C ILE A 508 -34.39 40.07 -6.70
N LEU A 509 -34.92 39.50 -5.63
CA LEU A 509 -35.09 40.18 -4.35
C LEU A 509 -34.12 39.64 -3.31
N ILE A 510 -33.50 40.53 -2.52
CA ILE A 510 -32.60 40.21 -1.43
C ILE A 510 -33.03 40.89 -0.14
N SER A 511 -32.75 40.27 1.00
CA SER A 511 -33.00 40.85 2.32
C SER A 511 -31.93 41.89 2.71
N GLU A 512 -32.23 42.69 3.75
CA GLU A 512 -31.28 43.62 4.35
C GLU A 512 -30.00 42.93 4.83
N LYS A 513 -30.10 41.73 5.41
CA LYS A 513 -28.92 40.96 5.89
C LYS A 513 -28.05 40.55 4.71
N THR A 514 -28.61 40.06 3.64
CA THR A 514 -27.88 39.77 2.39
C THR A 514 -27.20 41.02 1.84
N ARG A 515 -27.95 42.14 1.79
CA ARG A 515 -27.42 43.44 1.34
C ARG A 515 -26.19 43.90 2.13
N LYS A 516 -26.20 43.70 3.44
CA LYS A 516 -25.04 44.04 4.31
C LYS A 516 -23.83 43.16 4.02
N LEU A 517 -24.01 41.88 3.75
CA LEU A 517 -22.94 40.91 3.49
C LEU A 517 -22.29 41.10 2.12
N ILE A 518 -23.05 41.51 1.10
CA ILE A 518 -22.50 41.68 -0.27
C ILE A 518 -21.75 43.01 -0.47
N GLY A 519 -21.88 43.96 0.48
CA GLY A 519 -21.15 45.23 0.44
C GLY A 519 -21.41 46.07 -0.84
N SER A 520 -20.37 46.66 -1.38
CA SER A 520 -20.37 47.51 -2.58
C SER A 520 -20.14 46.73 -3.89
N ASP A 521 -19.97 45.41 -3.83
CA ASP A 521 -19.66 44.62 -5.03
C ASP A 521 -20.81 44.47 -6.01
N PHE A 522 -22.03 44.82 -5.58
CA PHE A 522 -23.25 44.68 -6.34
C PHE A 522 -24.08 45.99 -6.35
N VAL A 523 -24.67 46.29 -7.48
CA VAL A 523 -25.65 47.37 -7.65
C VAL A 523 -27.03 46.85 -7.22
N VAL A 524 -27.59 47.55 -6.25
CA VAL A 524 -28.92 47.25 -5.71
C VAL A 524 -29.71 48.53 -5.62
N ARG A 525 -31.07 48.40 -5.67
CA ARG A 525 -31.95 49.52 -5.33
C ARG A 525 -32.86 49.18 -4.16
N THR A 526 -33.06 50.16 -3.29
CA THR A 526 -33.95 50.02 -2.13
C THR A 526 -35.39 49.94 -2.64
N LEU A 527 -36.19 48.98 -2.08
CA LEU A 527 -37.61 48.90 -2.40
C LEU A 527 -38.45 49.38 -1.23
N ASP A 528 -38.62 48.55 -0.22
CA ASP A 528 -39.59 48.83 0.84
C ASP A 528 -39.18 48.23 2.19
N THR A 529 -39.86 48.65 3.23
CA THR A 529 -39.81 47.97 4.52
C THR A 529 -41.13 47.25 4.74
N VAL A 530 -41.12 45.94 4.84
CA VAL A 530 -42.32 45.12 4.86
C VAL A 530 -42.35 44.15 6.04
N ARG A 531 -43.56 43.80 6.48
CA ARG A 531 -43.81 42.60 7.28
C ARG A 531 -44.36 41.53 6.35
N VAL A 532 -43.56 40.47 6.15
CA VAL A 532 -44.00 39.30 5.40
C VAL A 532 -44.85 38.39 6.27
N VAL A 533 -45.80 37.68 5.69
CA VAL A 533 -46.74 36.79 6.41
C VAL A 533 -46.01 35.88 7.37
N GLY A 534 -46.40 35.93 8.69
CA GLY A 534 -45.78 35.10 9.76
C GLY A 534 -44.41 35.55 10.22
N ILE A 535 -43.96 36.77 9.91
CA ILE A 535 -42.77 37.41 10.51
C ILE A 535 -43.18 38.76 11.03
N THR A 536 -43.11 38.96 12.34
CA THR A 536 -43.52 40.19 13.01
C THR A 536 -42.54 41.33 12.86
N LYS A 537 -41.26 41.00 12.73
CA LYS A 537 -40.17 41.98 12.58
C LYS A 537 -40.14 42.53 11.16
N PRO A 538 -40.16 43.85 10.98
CA PRO A 538 -40.03 44.48 9.68
C PRO A 538 -38.69 44.12 9.02
N ILE A 539 -38.70 43.97 7.68
CA ILE A 539 -37.53 43.62 6.89
C ILE A 539 -37.45 44.60 5.70
N ARG A 540 -36.28 45.20 5.54
CA ARG A 540 -36.03 46.05 4.38
C ARG A 540 -35.65 45.19 3.18
N LEU A 541 -36.27 45.44 2.05
CA LEU A 541 -36.11 44.73 0.79
C LEU A 541 -35.30 45.52 -0.21
N TYR A 542 -34.48 44.80 -0.96
CA TYR A 542 -33.66 45.36 -2.03
C TYR A 542 -33.82 44.52 -3.30
N GLU A 543 -33.85 45.19 -4.45
CA GLU A 543 -33.72 44.52 -5.73
C GLU A 543 -32.25 44.49 -6.14
N LEU A 544 -31.76 43.30 -6.50
CA LEU A 544 -30.40 43.12 -7.02
C LEU A 544 -30.43 43.33 -8.56
N LEU A 545 -29.61 44.25 -9.06
CA LEU A 545 -29.61 44.65 -10.45
C LEU A 545 -28.44 44.06 -11.25
N ASP A 546 -27.23 44.28 -10.80
CA ASP A 546 -26.03 43.72 -11.45
C ASP A 546 -24.80 43.70 -10.50
N GLU A 547 -23.70 43.09 -10.94
CA GLU A 547 -22.40 43.27 -10.31
C GLU A 547 -21.86 44.68 -10.59
N SER A 548 -21.25 45.33 -9.57
CA SER A 548 -20.74 46.71 -9.74
C SER A 548 -19.68 46.79 -10.85
N ALA A 549 -18.86 45.74 -11.02
CA ALA A 549 -17.85 45.67 -12.06
C ALA A 549 -18.43 45.65 -13.50
N ASN A 550 -19.68 45.19 -13.65
CA ASN A 550 -20.35 45.03 -14.94
C ASN A 550 -21.44 46.12 -15.19
N ALA A 551 -21.66 46.96 -14.18
CA ALA A 551 -22.71 47.98 -14.24
C ALA A 551 -22.41 49.06 -15.27
N THR A 552 -23.37 49.38 -16.11
CA THR A 552 -23.25 50.49 -17.04
C THR A 552 -23.38 51.83 -16.33
N PRO A 553 -22.75 52.93 -16.85
CA PRO A 553 -22.91 54.27 -16.29
C PRO A 553 -24.39 54.69 -16.19
N ASP A 554 -25.22 54.29 -17.13
CA ASP A 554 -26.66 54.54 -17.12
C ASP A 554 -27.37 53.85 -15.97
N LEU A 555 -27.05 52.57 -15.71
CA LEU A 555 -27.62 51.81 -14.58
C LEU A 555 -27.26 52.49 -13.24
N LEU A 556 -26.00 52.91 -13.06
CA LEU A 556 -25.56 53.62 -11.87
C LEU A 556 -26.27 54.97 -11.69
N ARG A 557 -26.45 55.72 -12.77
CA ARG A 557 -27.18 57.01 -12.76
C ARG A 557 -28.66 56.81 -12.41
N GLN A 558 -29.31 55.82 -13.00
CA GLN A 558 -30.70 55.48 -12.72
C GLN A 558 -30.88 55.04 -11.27
N THR A 559 -29.97 54.21 -10.76
CA THR A 559 -30.00 53.73 -9.35
C THR A 559 -29.82 54.93 -8.40
N ALA A 560 -28.91 55.87 -8.66
CA ALA A 560 -28.76 57.07 -7.84
C ALA A 560 -30.04 57.92 -7.81
N LYS A 561 -30.70 58.15 -8.99
CA LYS A 561 -32.00 58.83 -9.07
C LYS A 561 -33.09 58.06 -8.31
N TRP A 562 -33.07 56.73 -8.39
CA TRP A 562 -34.00 55.84 -7.68
C TRP A 562 -33.90 56.04 -6.17
N GLU A 563 -32.68 55.97 -5.62
CA GLU A 563 -32.47 56.13 -4.17
C GLU A 563 -32.92 57.53 -3.69
N GLN A 564 -32.76 58.57 -4.51
CA GLN A 564 -33.27 59.88 -4.22
C GLN A 564 -34.82 59.93 -4.23
N ALA A 565 -35.44 59.29 -5.20
CA ALA A 565 -36.89 59.17 -5.29
C ALA A 565 -37.47 58.41 -4.09
N MET A 566 -36.83 57.30 -3.71
CA MET A 566 -37.23 56.50 -2.55
C MET A 566 -37.09 57.31 -1.24
N LYS A 567 -36.03 58.14 -1.09
CA LYS A 567 -35.90 59.01 0.06
C LYS A 567 -37.10 60.00 0.18
N PHE A 568 -37.48 60.66 -0.92
CA PHE A 568 -38.68 61.50 -0.91
C PHE A 568 -39.94 60.72 -0.59
N PHE A 569 -40.08 59.48 -1.07
CA PHE A 569 -41.20 58.61 -0.76
C PHE A 569 -41.26 58.24 0.74
N GLU A 570 -40.14 57.88 1.31
CA GLU A 570 -40.01 57.57 2.76
C GLU A 570 -40.25 58.82 3.65
N ASP A 571 -39.77 60.00 3.21
CA ASP A 571 -39.99 61.30 3.87
C ASP A 571 -41.44 61.79 3.66
N ARG A 572 -42.33 61.05 3.01
CA ARG A 572 -43.74 61.35 2.70
C ARG A 572 -43.91 62.53 1.74
N GLU A 573 -42.86 62.94 1.03
CA GLU A 573 -42.90 63.96 -0.01
C GLU A 573 -43.40 63.34 -1.37
N TYR A 574 -44.61 62.77 -1.36
CA TYR A 574 -45.12 61.94 -2.43
C TYR A 574 -45.18 62.60 -3.78
N LYS A 575 -45.43 63.92 -3.83
CA LYS A 575 -45.38 64.68 -5.09
C LYS A 575 -44.01 64.70 -5.74
N LYS A 576 -42.98 64.97 -4.97
CA LYS A 576 -41.60 64.96 -5.48
C LYS A 576 -41.16 63.57 -5.88
N ALA A 577 -41.52 62.55 -5.07
CA ALA A 577 -41.28 61.16 -5.37
C ALA A 577 -41.90 60.73 -6.70
N GLN A 578 -43.17 61.08 -6.91
CA GLN A 578 -43.92 60.79 -8.13
C GLN A 578 -43.28 61.42 -9.37
N GLU A 579 -42.87 62.71 -9.33
CA GLU A 579 -42.20 63.39 -10.42
C GLU A 579 -40.88 62.69 -10.81
N MET A 580 -40.12 62.23 -9.83
CA MET A 580 -38.90 61.48 -10.07
C MET A 580 -39.14 60.08 -10.61
N PHE A 581 -40.13 59.32 -10.08
CA PHE A 581 -40.50 58.02 -10.61
C PHE A 581 -41.03 58.14 -12.03
N LEU A 582 -41.81 59.19 -12.37
CA LEU A 582 -42.26 59.45 -13.72
C LEU A 582 -41.08 59.72 -14.66
N THR A 583 -40.07 60.47 -14.20
CA THR A 583 -38.84 60.70 -14.98
C THR A 583 -38.10 59.37 -15.24
N LEU A 584 -37.94 58.51 -14.24
CA LEU A 584 -37.34 57.18 -14.38
C LEU A 584 -38.14 56.28 -15.34
N THR A 585 -39.50 56.33 -15.26
CA THR A 585 -40.37 55.60 -16.17
C THR A 585 -40.20 56.05 -17.62
N ARG A 586 -40.00 57.36 -17.84
CA ARG A 586 -39.73 57.90 -19.20
C ARG A 586 -38.35 57.55 -19.74
N GLU A 587 -37.34 57.55 -18.88
CA GLU A 587 -35.97 57.14 -19.23
C GLU A 587 -35.86 55.63 -19.48
N SER A 588 -36.63 54.80 -18.72
CA SER A 588 -36.65 53.33 -18.83
C SER A 588 -38.11 52.84 -18.90
N PRO A 589 -38.76 52.86 -20.05
CA PRO A 589 -40.15 52.40 -20.19
C PRO A 589 -40.39 50.93 -19.86
N SER A 590 -39.34 50.12 -19.77
CA SER A 590 -39.41 48.71 -19.37
C SER A 590 -39.31 48.50 -17.85
N ASP A 591 -39.02 49.56 -17.08
CA ASP A 591 -38.89 49.44 -15.61
C ASP A 591 -40.29 49.48 -14.96
N ASN A 592 -40.84 48.31 -14.70
CA ASN A 592 -42.14 48.15 -14.10
C ASN A 592 -42.17 48.55 -12.62
N VAL A 593 -41.01 48.52 -11.93
CA VAL A 593 -40.94 48.95 -10.51
C VAL A 593 -41.08 50.48 -10.44
N ALA A 594 -40.47 51.22 -11.36
CA ALA A 594 -40.64 52.67 -11.43
C ALA A 594 -42.12 53.04 -11.69
N LYS A 595 -42.78 52.36 -12.62
CA LYS A 595 -44.22 52.52 -12.88
C LYS A 595 -45.09 52.19 -11.66
N PHE A 596 -44.72 51.14 -10.91
CA PHE A 596 -45.41 50.76 -9.71
C PHE A 596 -45.33 51.85 -8.63
N TYR A 597 -44.15 52.41 -8.40
CA TYR A 597 -43.96 53.46 -7.38
C TYR A 597 -44.52 54.82 -7.83
N GLU A 598 -44.51 55.13 -9.13
CA GLU A 598 -45.24 56.28 -9.70
C GLU A 598 -46.74 56.23 -9.35
N LYS A 599 -47.41 55.10 -9.66
CA LYS A 599 -48.80 54.87 -9.32
C LYS A 599 -49.06 54.88 -7.83
N ARG A 600 -48.17 54.27 -7.05
CA ARG A 600 -48.28 54.19 -5.59
C ARG A 600 -48.12 55.55 -4.96
N SER A 601 -47.24 56.41 -5.46
CA SER A 601 -47.08 57.81 -4.97
C SER A 601 -48.36 58.60 -5.23
N ASN A 602 -49.01 58.42 -6.40
CA ASN A 602 -50.30 59.05 -6.68
C ASN A 602 -51.40 58.60 -5.68
N LEU A 603 -51.49 57.29 -5.43
CA LEU A 603 -52.44 56.76 -4.43
C LEU A 603 -52.20 57.29 -3.01
N MET A 604 -50.93 57.52 -2.64
CA MET A 604 -50.57 58.07 -1.31
C MET A 604 -50.92 59.56 -1.20
N MET A 605 -50.97 60.30 -2.29
CA MET A 605 -51.43 61.69 -2.30
C MET A 605 -52.96 61.76 -2.16
N GLU A 606 -53.71 60.81 -2.72
CA GLU A 606 -55.18 60.71 -2.64
C GLU A 606 -55.65 60.15 -1.30
N LYS A 607 -54.97 59.12 -0.77
CA LYS A 607 -55.30 58.42 0.47
C LYS A 607 -54.07 58.25 1.32
N PRO A 608 -53.63 59.30 2.05
CA PRO A 608 -52.43 59.22 2.89
C PRO A 608 -52.65 58.23 4.03
N PHE A 609 -51.61 57.53 4.40
CA PHE A 609 -51.61 56.68 5.60
C PHE A 609 -51.88 57.51 6.87
N PRO A 610 -52.42 56.88 7.93
CA PRO A 610 -52.55 57.51 9.24
C PRO A 610 -51.23 58.09 9.75
N GLN A 611 -51.29 59.13 10.59
CA GLN A 611 -50.07 59.75 11.09
C GLN A 611 -49.22 58.83 11.96
N ASP A 612 -49.83 57.85 12.59
CA ASP A 612 -49.23 56.83 13.45
C ASP A 612 -48.73 55.59 12.67
N TRP A 613 -48.85 55.59 11.30
CA TRP A 613 -48.31 54.50 10.51
C TRP A 613 -46.78 54.43 10.64
N ASP A 614 -46.31 53.24 10.98
CA ASP A 614 -44.90 52.96 11.25
C ASP A 614 -44.00 52.90 9.99
N GLY A 615 -44.53 53.19 8.81
CA GLY A 615 -43.78 53.13 7.54
C GLY A 615 -43.60 51.73 6.97
N VAL A 616 -44.23 50.72 7.55
CA VAL A 616 -44.08 49.32 7.19
C VAL A 616 -45.34 48.81 6.47
N PHE A 617 -45.14 48.21 5.31
CA PHE A 617 -46.23 47.57 4.58
C PHE A 617 -46.43 46.13 5.05
N ASN A 618 -47.67 45.79 5.39
CA ASN A 618 -48.05 44.43 5.75
C ASN A 618 -48.45 43.70 4.45
N LEU A 619 -47.66 42.71 4.04
CA LEU A 619 -47.97 41.88 2.91
C LEU A 619 -48.94 40.78 3.35
N THR A 620 -50.19 40.80 2.81
CA THR A 620 -51.29 39.94 3.22
C THR A 620 -51.43 38.70 2.36
N GLU A 621 -50.76 38.62 1.20
CA GLU A 621 -50.75 37.49 0.27
C GLU A 621 -49.37 36.83 0.21
N LYS A 622 -49.38 35.49 -0.02
CA LYS A 622 -48.15 34.71 -0.27
C LYS A 622 -47.70 34.88 -1.71
#